data_7fca24772c2b414b53c44954f5e3ae9c
#
_entry.id   7fca24772c2b414b53c44954f5e3ae9c
#
_cell.length_a   1.000
_cell.length_b   1.000
_cell.length_c   1.000
_cell.angle_alpha   90.00
_cell.angle_beta   90.00
_cell.angle_gamma   90.00
#
_symmetry.space_group_name_H-M   'P 1'
#
loop_
_entity.id
_entity.type
_entity.pdbx_description
1 polymer ?
#
loop_
_entity_poly.entity_id
_entity_poly.type
_entity_poly.pdbx_seq_one_letter_code
_entity_poly.pdbx_strand_id
1 'polypeptide(L)'
;MSEMIKLTAEDGIELAACVAGDPATAKGGVVVLQEIFGLNAHIRDLPRRFAEAGYYAVAPALFDRAEPGIELDYDADGKTRGIDLKNAVDADTIIDVSAAIDLARSAGPVSIVGFCWGGSLAWRAATCLGGLAGAVSYYGGELPSKAGLVAHCPVMTHFGSRDAGIPMEGVNAFIKAQADAAPTVETHIYDADHGFNCDARGQFDAAAAALAWERTIGFLNQVCRA
;
A
#
# COMPACT_ATOMS: atom_id res chain seq x y z
N MET A 1 -17.80 -5.62 9.06
CA MET A 1 -17.15 -6.94 9.03
C MET A 1 -16.40 -7.03 7.72
N SER A 2 -15.24 -7.69 7.69
CA SER A 2 -14.50 -7.99 6.45
C SER A 2 -14.95 -9.33 5.88
N GLU A 3 -14.92 -9.47 4.56
CA GLU A 3 -15.21 -10.73 3.87
C GLU A 3 -14.15 -11.03 2.80
N MET A 4 -14.02 -12.29 2.45
CA MET A 4 -13.14 -12.74 1.35
C MET A 4 -13.97 -12.91 0.09
N ILE A 5 -13.52 -12.31 -0.99
CA ILE A 5 -14.14 -12.39 -2.32
C ILE A 5 -13.12 -12.88 -3.35
N LYS A 6 -13.58 -13.14 -4.57
CA LYS A 6 -12.72 -13.34 -5.74
C LYS A 6 -12.65 -12.07 -6.57
N LEU A 7 -11.45 -11.74 -7.00
CA LEU A 7 -11.15 -10.77 -8.05
C LEU A 7 -10.69 -11.51 -9.30
N THR A 8 -11.05 -11.00 -10.47
CA THR A 8 -10.51 -11.48 -11.75
C THR A 8 -9.72 -10.34 -12.38
N ALA A 9 -8.45 -10.56 -12.63
CA ALA A 9 -7.58 -9.62 -13.33
C ALA A 9 -7.86 -9.62 -14.84
N GLU A 10 -7.40 -8.60 -15.57
CA GLU A 10 -7.66 -8.44 -17.00
C GLU A 10 -7.15 -9.63 -17.84
N ASP A 11 -6.08 -10.26 -17.41
CA ASP A 11 -5.49 -11.45 -18.05
C ASP A 11 -6.20 -12.77 -17.68
N GLY A 12 -7.28 -12.70 -16.90
CA GLY A 12 -8.11 -13.85 -16.49
C GLY A 12 -7.63 -14.57 -15.24
N ILE A 13 -6.56 -14.12 -14.58
CA ILE A 13 -6.11 -14.70 -13.31
C ILE A 13 -7.11 -14.34 -12.21
N GLU A 14 -7.51 -15.34 -11.42
CA GLU A 14 -8.33 -15.16 -10.22
C GLU A 14 -7.47 -15.00 -8.98
N LEU A 15 -7.78 -14.01 -8.16
CA LEU A 15 -7.12 -13.71 -6.88
C LEU A 15 -8.18 -13.66 -5.78
N ALA A 16 -7.82 -14.03 -4.57
CA ALA A 16 -8.61 -13.68 -3.39
C ALA A 16 -8.42 -12.18 -3.05
N ALA A 17 -9.44 -11.57 -2.47
CA ALA A 17 -9.31 -10.24 -1.88
C ALA A 17 -10.11 -10.16 -0.58
N CYS A 18 -9.56 -9.47 0.41
CA CYS A 18 -10.27 -9.12 1.63
C CYS A 18 -10.92 -7.74 1.43
N VAL A 19 -12.24 -7.64 1.62
CA VAL A 19 -12.96 -6.38 1.48
C VAL A 19 -13.68 -6.02 2.78
N ALA A 20 -13.87 -4.71 3.01
CA ALA A 20 -14.65 -4.19 4.13
C ALA A 20 -15.24 -2.82 3.79
N GLY A 21 -16.36 -2.49 4.43
CA GLY A 21 -17.12 -1.27 4.19
C GLY A 21 -18.30 -1.50 3.25
N ASP A 22 -19.12 -0.47 3.08
CA ASP A 22 -20.24 -0.45 2.15
C ASP A 22 -19.94 0.57 1.06
N PRO A 23 -19.75 0.16 -0.21
CA PRO A 23 -19.41 1.08 -1.28
C PRO A 23 -20.50 2.14 -1.51
N ALA A 24 -21.76 1.87 -1.15
CA ALA A 24 -22.86 2.81 -1.37
C ALA A 24 -22.81 4.00 -0.40
N THR A 25 -22.14 3.87 0.74
CA THR A 25 -22.09 4.91 1.80
C THR A 25 -20.69 5.39 2.11
N ALA A 26 -19.67 4.79 1.50
CA ALA A 26 -18.26 5.12 1.74
C ALA A 26 -17.89 6.49 1.15
N LYS A 27 -16.87 7.12 1.73
CA LYS A 27 -16.28 8.39 1.25
C LYS A 27 -15.48 8.21 -0.04
N GLY A 28 -15.10 6.98 -0.36
CA GLY A 28 -14.29 6.57 -1.51
C GLY A 28 -13.73 5.17 -1.32
N GLY A 29 -13.03 4.66 -2.33
CA GLY A 29 -12.34 3.38 -2.32
C GLY A 29 -10.90 3.48 -1.82
N VAL A 30 -10.43 2.47 -1.08
CA VAL A 30 -9.03 2.33 -0.67
C VAL A 30 -8.53 0.94 -1.05
N VAL A 31 -7.54 0.86 -1.92
CA VAL A 31 -6.83 -0.39 -2.21
C VAL A 31 -5.66 -0.52 -1.25
N VAL A 32 -5.62 -1.62 -0.48
CA VAL A 32 -4.58 -1.90 0.52
C VAL A 32 -3.61 -2.93 -0.04
N LEU A 33 -2.34 -2.55 -0.21
CA LEU A 33 -1.31 -3.40 -0.79
C LEU A 33 -0.42 -4.01 0.29
N GLN A 34 -0.30 -5.32 0.22
CA GLN A 34 0.40 -6.18 1.17
C GLN A 34 1.92 -5.97 1.22
N GLU A 35 2.52 -6.37 2.33
CA GLU A 35 3.95 -6.61 2.46
C GLU A 35 4.37 -7.89 1.71
N ILE A 36 5.65 -8.27 1.78
CA ILE A 36 6.15 -9.55 1.22
C ILE A 36 5.71 -10.80 2.00
N PHE A 37 4.78 -10.67 2.92
CA PHE A 37 4.28 -11.78 3.76
C PHE A 37 2.88 -12.26 3.35
N GLY A 38 2.36 -11.79 2.22
CA GLY A 38 1.05 -12.18 1.70
C GLY A 38 -0.12 -11.45 2.36
N LEU A 39 -1.33 -11.91 2.05
CA LEU A 39 -2.57 -11.39 2.64
C LEU A 39 -2.80 -12.00 4.04
N ASN A 40 -1.82 -11.80 4.93
CA ASN A 40 -1.82 -12.34 6.29
C ASN A 40 -2.80 -11.61 7.23
N ALA A 41 -2.87 -12.05 8.49
CA ALA A 41 -3.82 -11.51 9.48
C ALA A 41 -3.72 -9.98 9.66
N HIS A 42 -2.49 -9.42 9.69
CA HIS A 42 -2.28 -7.98 9.79
C HIS A 42 -2.86 -7.24 8.58
N ILE A 43 -2.55 -7.69 7.36
CA ILE A 43 -3.05 -7.05 6.13
C ILE A 43 -4.58 -7.21 6.01
N ARG A 44 -5.16 -8.35 6.43
CA ARG A 44 -6.64 -8.55 6.45
C ARG A 44 -7.35 -7.67 7.48
N ASP A 45 -6.68 -7.21 8.53
CA ASP A 45 -7.27 -6.27 9.50
C ASP A 45 -7.37 -4.84 8.94
N LEU A 46 -6.48 -4.44 8.05
CA LEU A 46 -6.44 -3.08 7.51
C LEU A 46 -7.72 -2.66 6.77
N PRO A 47 -8.35 -3.48 5.90
CA PRO A 47 -9.64 -3.15 5.30
C PRO A 47 -10.71 -2.81 6.34
N ARG A 48 -10.80 -3.55 7.45
CA ARG A 48 -11.73 -3.24 8.55
C ARG A 48 -11.43 -1.87 9.15
N ARG A 49 -10.16 -1.55 9.41
CA ARG A 49 -9.75 -0.25 9.97
C ARG A 49 -10.07 0.91 9.04
N PHE A 50 -9.87 0.76 7.72
CA PHE A 50 -10.28 1.75 6.74
C PHE A 50 -11.82 1.88 6.64
N ALA A 51 -12.56 0.77 6.77
CA ALA A 51 -14.01 0.80 6.80
C ALA A 51 -14.55 1.56 8.04
N GLU A 52 -13.93 1.39 9.20
CA GLU A 52 -14.23 2.16 10.41
C GLU A 52 -13.94 3.66 10.24
N ALA A 53 -12.97 4.01 9.38
CA ALA A 53 -12.69 5.40 8.99
C ALA A 53 -13.63 5.94 7.89
N GLY A 54 -14.55 5.09 7.37
CA GLY A 54 -15.59 5.47 6.42
C GLY A 54 -15.25 5.23 4.95
N TYR A 55 -14.31 4.32 4.65
CA TYR A 55 -13.92 3.95 3.29
C TYR A 55 -14.40 2.53 2.94
N TYR A 56 -14.58 2.25 1.64
CA TYR A 56 -14.66 0.88 1.14
C TYR A 56 -13.25 0.40 0.80
N ALA A 57 -12.78 -0.61 1.50
CA ALA A 57 -11.40 -1.06 1.37
C ALA A 57 -11.28 -2.44 0.74
N VAL A 58 -10.30 -2.61 -0.14
CA VAL A 58 -10.02 -3.83 -0.91
C VAL A 58 -8.55 -4.19 -0.78
N ALA A 59 -8.22 -5.34 -0.23
CA ALA A 59 -6.86 -5.86 -0.11
C ALA A 59 -6.71 -7.13 -0.98
N PRO A 60 -6.11 -7.05 -2.18
CA PRO A 60 -5.89 -8.20 -3.04
C PRO A 60 -4.76 -9.10 -2.52
N ALA A 61 -4.90 -10.42 -2.68
CA ALA A 61 -3.87 -11.41 -2.40
C ALA A 61 -2.91 -11.51 -3.60
N LEU A 62 -1.92 -10.62 -3.66
CA LEU A 62 -1.05 -10.47 -4.84
C LEU A 62 -0.18 -11.70 -5.14
N PHE A 63 0.03 -12.58 -4.15
CA PHE A 63 0.77 -13.82 -4.35
C PHE A 63 -0.06 -14.94 -4.99
N ASP A 64 -1.39 -14.80 -5.03
CA ASP A 64 -2.27 -15.81 -5.64
C ASP A 64 -1.98 -16.02 -7.14
N ARG A 65 -1.35 -15.04 -7.80
CA ARG A 65 -0.85 -15.17 -9.16
C ARG A 65 0.18 -16.30 -9.30
N ALA A 66 1.01 -16.53 -8.29
CA ALA A 66 2.02 -17.59 -8.28
C ALA A 66 1.57 -18.79 -7.45
N GLU A 67 1.04 -18.56 -6.26
CA GLU A 67 0.64 -19.58 -5.30
C GLU A 67 -0.51 -19.08 -4.43
N PRO A 68 -1.74 -19.60 -4.63
CA PRO A 68 -2.92 -19.15 -3.90
C PRO A 68 -2.87 -19.42 -2.39
N GLY A 69 -3.38 -18.45 -1.62
CA GLY A 69 -3.59 -18.61 -0.18
C GLY A 69 -2.33 -18.52 0.67
N ILE A 70 -1.26 -17.93 0.15
CA ILE A 70 -0.01 -17.75 0.90
C ILE A 70 -0.16 -16.70 2.01
N GLU A 71 0.16 -17.13 3.22
CA GLU A 71 0.34 -16.32 4.42
C GLU A 71 1.66 -16.72 5.08
N LEU A 72 2.59 -15.77 5.21
CA LEU A 72 3.94 -16.02 5.75
C LEU A 72 4.10 -15.35 7.11
N ASP A 73 4.89 -16.00 7.97
CA ASP A 73 5.29 -15.45 9.26
C ASP A 73 6.35 -14.35 9.10
N TYR A 74 6.44 -13.47 10.10
CA TYR A 74 7.42 -12.36 10.14
C TYR A 74 8.80 -12.82 10.63
N ASP A 75 9.32 -13.91 10.08
CA ASP A 75 10.63 -14.48 10.40
C ASP A 75 11.56 -14.51 9.18
N ALA A 76 12.75 -15.12 9.32
CA ALA A 76 13.75 -15.19 8.26
C ALA A 76 13.30 -16.06 7.08
N ASP A 77 12.61 -17.15 7.35
CA ASP A 77 12.12 -18.09 6.32
C ASP A 77 10.96 -17.47 5.55
N GLY A 78 10.00 -16.85 6.25
CA GLY A 78 8.91 -16.09 5.64
C GLY A 78 9.42 -14.93 4.79
N LYS A 79 10.44 -14.20 5.25
CA LYS A 79 11.08 -13.15 4.47
C LYS A 79 11.72 -13.69 3.18
N THR A 80 12.45 -14.79 3.26
CA THR A 80 13.10 -15.41 2.09
C THR A 80 12.05 -15.87 1.08
N ARG A 81 11.06 -16.62 1.54
CA ARG A 81 9.95 -17.09 0.70
C ARG A 81 9.16 -15.94 0.07
N GLY A 82 8.89 -14.89 0.85
CA GLY A 82 8.17 -13.70 0.38
C GLY A 82 8.93 -12.93 -0.70
N ILE A 83 10.26 -12.87 -0.63
CA ILE A 83 11.10 -12.29 -1.69
C ILE A 83 11.01 -13.12 -2.97
N ASP A 84 11.05 -14.46 -2.88
CA ASP A 84 10.92 -15.35 -4.02
C ASP A 84 9.57 -15.17 -4.72
N LEU A 85 8.48 -15.16 -3.95
CA LEU A 85 7.13 -14.94 -4.47
C LEU A 85 6.98 -13.54 -5.08
N LYS A 86 7.47 -12.49 -4.39
CA LYS A 86 7.51 -11.14 -4.96
C LYS A 86 8.17 -11.15 -6.34
N ASN A 87 9.35 -11.75 -6.46
CA ASN A 87 10.10 -11.78 -7.72
C ASN A 87 9.36 -12.55 -8.82
N ALA A 88 8.59 -13.57 -8.45
CA ALA A 88 7.79 -14.36 -9.40
C ALA A 88 6.60 -13.58 -9.98
N VAL A 89 5.99 -12.67 -9.21
CA VAL A 89 4.77 -11.95 -9.62
C VAL A 89 4.99 -10.49 -10.00
N ASP A 90 6.16 -9.91 -9.71
CA ASP A 90 6.40 -8.45 -9.76
C ASP A 90 6.07 -7.81 -11.11
N ALA A 91 6.33 -8.50 -12.22
CA ALA A 91 6.09 -7.99 -13.57
C ALA A 91 4.60 -7.71 -13.83
N ASP A 92 3.71 -8.58 -13.33
CA ASP A 92 2.27 -8.56 -13.64
C ASP A 92 1.42 -7.99 -12.50
N THR A 93 2.02 -7.71 -11.34
CA THR A 93 1.31 -7.25 -10.14
C THR A 93 0.45 -6.00 -10.38
N ILE A 94 0.84 -5.13 -11.30
CA ILE A 94 0.06 -3.93 -11.64
C ILE A 94 -1.31 -4.29 -12.28
N ILE A 95 -1.42 -5.41 -12.95
CA ILE A 95 -2.69 -5.91 -13.52
C ILE A 95 -3.64 -6.27 -12.37
N ASP A 96 -3.13 -6.94 -11.33
CA ASP A 96 -3.89 -7.33 -10.15
C ASP A 96 -4.32 -6.11 -9.31
N VAL A 97 -3.40 -5.15 -9.17
CA VAL A 97 -3.69 -3.87 -8.50
C VAL A 97 -4.79 -3.11 -9.26
N SER A 98 -4.77 -3.13 -10.61
CA SER A 98 -5.81 -2.49 -11.43
C SER A 98 -7.18 -3.14 -11.21
N ALA A 99 -7.26 -4.47 -11.12
CA ALA A 99 -8.52 -5.15 -10.80
C ALA A 99 -9.09 -4.75 -9.44
N ALA A 100 -8.23 -4.59 -8.42
CA ALA A 100 -8.64 -4.11 -7.10
C ALA A 100 -9.10 -2.64 -7.14
N ILE A 101 -8.45 -1.78 -7.94
CA ILE A 101 -8.86 -0.39 -8.17
C ILE A 101 -10.24 -0.35 -8.82
N ASP A 102 -10.48 -1.16 -9.84
CA ASP A 102 -11.76 -1.17 -10.56
C ASP A 102 -12.91 -1.60 -9.65
N LEU A 103 -12.70 -2.59 -8.78
CA LEU A 103 -13.68 -2.93 -7.76
C LEU A 103 -13.92 -1.77 -6.79
N ALA A 104 -12.85 -1.13 -6.31
CA ALA A 104 -12.94 -0.04 -5.34
C ALA A 104 -13.63 1.21 -5.90
N ARG A 105 -13.66 1.41 -7.24
CA ARG A 105 -14.37 2.52 -7.93
C ARG A 105 -15.88 2.52 -7.68
N SER A 106 -16.46 1.39 -7.26
CA SER A 106 -17.87 1.34 -6.84
C SER A 106 -18.19 2.27 -5.68
N ALA A 107 -17.17 2.69 -4.91
CA ALA A 107 -17.28 3.65 -3.79
C ALA A 107 -16.92 5.09 -4.17
N GLY A 108 -16.62 5.40 -5.44
CA GLY A 108 -16.22 6.74 -5.90
C GLY A 108 -14.71 6.88 -6.12
N PRO A 109 -14.09 8.02 -5.71
CA PRO A 109 -12.66 8.24 -5.87
C PRO A 109 -11.83 7.16 -5.18
N VAL A 110 -10.79 6.64 -5.86
CA VAL A 110 -9.96 5.55 -5.33
C VAL A 110 -8.56 6.02 -4.98
N SER A 111 -8.12 5.69 -3.78
CA SER A 111 -6.73 5.84 -3.34
C SER A 111 -6.07 4.49 -3.07
N ILE A 112 -4.75 4.44 -3.13
CA ILE A 112 -3.96 3.26 -2.78
C ILE A 112 -3.18 3.53 -1.50
N VAL A 113 -3.12 2.54 -0.61
CA VAL A 113 -2.26 2.55 0.58
C VAL A 113 -1.47 1.25 0.61
N GLY A 114 -0.15 1.33 0.56
CA GLY A 114 0.70 0.15 0.51
C GLY A 114 1.79 0.14 1.59
N PHE A 115 2.19 -1.06 2.01
CA PHE A 115 3.13 -1.30 3.10
C PHE A 115 4.32 -2.11 2.60
N CYS A 116 5.56 -1.69 2.88
CA CYS A 116 6.80 -2.34 2.45
C CYS A 116 6.85 -2.47 0.91
N TRP A 117 6.81 -3.70 0.37
CA TRP A 117 6.65 -3.94 -1.07
C TRP A 117 5.38 -3.27 -1.60
N GLY A 118 4.26 -3.38 -0.90
CA GLY A 118 3.03 -2.67 -1.24
C GLY A 118 3.21 -1.15 -1.29
N GLY A 119 4.07 -0.59 -0.44
CA GLY A 119 4.46 0.83 -0.50
C GLY A 119 5.19 1.19 -1.79
N SER A 120 6.08 0.31 -2.26
CA SER A 120 6.73 0.43 -3.57
C SER A 120 5.71 0.30 -4.72
N LEU A 121 4.75 -0.62 -4.60
CA LEU A 121 3.66 -0.79 -5.57
C LEU A 121 2.72 0.43 -5.59
N ALA A 122 2.45 1.05 -4.45
CA ALA A 122 1.66 2.28 -4.40
C ALA A 122 2.33 3.43 -5.18
N TRP A 123 3.65 3.58 -5.04
CA TRP A 123 4.44 4.52 -5.86
C TRP A 123 4.40 4.15 -7.34
N ARG A 124 4.61 2.86 -7.67
CA ARG A 124 4.53 2.36 -9.05
C ARG A 124 3.16 2.67 -9.66
N ALA A 125 2.06 2.36 -8.94
CA ALA A 125 0.71 2.65 -9.42
C ALA A 125 0.48 4.16 -9.61
N ALA A 126 0.94 5.00 -8.68
CA ALA A 126 0.82 6.46 -8.79
C ALA A 126 1.57 7.03 -10.00
N THR A 127 2.65 6.37 -10.47
CA THR A 127 3.48 6.83 -11.59
C THR A 127 3.13 6.20 -12.93
N CYS A 128 2.37 5.09 -12.97
CA CYS A 128 2.02 4.42 -14.23
C CYS A 128 0.51 4.35 -14.51
N LEU A 129 -0.35 4.51 -13.49
CA LEU A 129 -1.80 4.47 -13.64
C LEU A 129 -2.41 5.87 -13.54
N GLY A 130 -3.46 6.11 -14.33
CA GLY A 130 -4.26 7.33 -14.23
C GLY A 130 -5.52 7.14 -13.37
N GLY A 131 -6.10 8.27 -12.92
CA GLY A 131 -7.42 8.28 -12.27
C GLY A 131 -7.43 7.81 -10.82
N LEU A 132 -6.28 7.77 -10.15
CA LEU A 132 -6.20 7.64 -8.70
C LEU A 132 -6.43 9.01 -8.04
N ALA A 133 -7.19 9.04 -6.95
CA ALA A 133 -7.35 10.22 -6.11
C ALA A 133 -6.08 10.54 -5.32
N GLY A 134 -5.36 9.50 -4.88
CA GLY A 134 -4.09 9.64 -4.19
C GLY A 134 -3.41 8.30 -3.93
N ALA A 135 -2.15 8.34 -3.49
CA ALA A 135 -1.40 7.16 -3.08
C ALA A 135 -0.64 7.39 -1.78
N VAL A 136 -0.57 6.37 -0.92
CA VAL A 136 0.19 6.41 0.32
C VAL A 136 1.16 5.23 0.36
N SER A 137 2.44 5.53 0.59
CA SER A 137 3.51 4.55 0.70
C SER A 137 4.06 4.51 2.12
N TYR A 138 3.90 3.41 2.80
CA TYR A 138 4.58 3.12 4.06
C TYR A 138 5.86 2.34 3.77
N TYR A 139 6.99 2.90 4.16
CA TYR A 139 8.33 2.30 4.04
C TYR A 139 8.58 1.54 2.72
N GLY A 140 8.21 2.16 1.60
CA GLY A 140 8.41 1.60 0.26
C GLY A 140 9.87 1.67 -0.17
N GLY A 141 10.52 0.50 -0.26
CA GLY A 141 11.97 0.41 -0.47
C GLY A 141 12.45 0.83 -1.85
N GLU A 142 11.57 0.84 -2.86
CA GLU A 142 11.96 1.19 -4.23
C GLU A 142 11.90 2.70 -4.53
N LEU A 143 11.23 3.50 -3.69
CA LEU A 143 11.04 4.94 -3.96
C LEU A 143 12.36 5.70 -4.18
N PRO A 144 13.42 5.51 -3.35
CA PRO A 144 14.68 6.20 -3.56
C PRO A 144 15.31 5.92 -4.93
N SER A 145 15.26 4.67 -5.39
CA SER A 145 15.82 4.28 -6.69
C SER A 145 14.99 4.75 -7.88
N LYS A 146 13.72 5.09 -7.65
CA LYS A 146 12.75 5.54 -8.64
C LYS A 146 12.36 7.02 -8.45
N ALA A 147 13.23 7.80 -7.82
CA ALA A 147 12.99 9.21 -7.49
C ALA A 147 12.80 10.13 -8.72
N GLY A 148 13.23 9.70 -9.91
CA GLY A 148 13.03 10.47 -11.15
C GLY A 148 11.66 10.29 -11.82
N LEU A 149 10.79 9.41 -11.30
CA LEU A 149 9.45 9.23 -11.84
C LEU A 149 8.50 10.33 -11.34
N VAL A 150 7.49 10.65 -12.16
CA VAL A 150 6.46 11.66 -11.84
C VAL A 150 5.15 10.94 -11.54
N ALA A 151 4.57 11.23 -10.38
CA ALA A 151 3.26 10.70 -10.01
C ALA A 151 2.13 11.42 -10.77
N HIS A 152 1.04 10.71 -11.06
CA HIS A 152 -0.16 11.26 -11.73
C HIS A 152 -1.25 11.67 -10.73
N CYS A 153 -1.03 11.47 -9.43
CA CYS A 153 -1.90 11.88 -8.33
C CYS A 153 -1.07 12.38 -7.14
N PRO A 154 -1.66 13.09 -6.17
CA PRO A 154 -0.98 13.40 -4.91
C PRO A 154 -0.49 12.14 -4.21
N VAL A 155 0.69 12.22 -3.60
CA VAL A 155 1.32 11.08 -2.90
C VAL A 155 1.74 11.51 -1.50
N MET A 156 1.51 10.63 -0.51
CA MET A 156 2.08 10.72 0.83
C MET A 156 3.03 9.55 1.08
N THR A 157 4.18 9.81 1.68
CA THR A 157 5.16 8.77 2.00
C THR A 157 5.55 8.82 3.48
N HIS A 158 5.71 7.63 4.09
CA HIS A 158 6.10 7.44 5.48
C HIS A 158 7.37 6.59 5.54
N PHE A 159 8.47 7.14 6.09
CA PHE A 159 9.74 6.43 6.25
C PHE A 159 10.20 6.40 7.72
N GLY A 160 10.87 5.32 8.10
CA GLY A 160 11.57 5.25 9.38
C GLY A 160 13.02 5.72 9.24
N SER A 161 13.51 6.56 10.14
CA SER A 161 14.90 7.04 10.12
C SER A 161 15.92 5.98 10.55
N ARG A 162 15.46 4.91 11.21
CA ARG A 162 16.27 3.75 11.61
C ARG A 162 16.13 2.55 10.67
N ASP A 163 15.41 2.70 9.56
CA ASP A 163 15.24 1.65 8.56
C ASP A 163 16.56 1.36 7.83
N ALA A 164 17.22 0.26 8.22
CA ALA A 164 18.48 -0.14 7.60
C ALA A 164 18.33 -0.59 6.13
N GLY A 165 17.11 -0.95 5.71
CA GLY A 165 16.79 -1.34 4.33
C GLY A 165 16.53 -0.15 3.42
N ILE A 166 16.25 1.04 3.99
CA ILE A 166 15.96 2.27 3.25
C ILE A 166 16.79 3.41 3.88
N PRO A 167 18.09 3.51 3.56
CA PRO A 167 18.98 4.51 4.15
C PRO A 167 18.49 5.95 3.91
N MET A 168 18.62 6.79 4.93
CA MET A 168 18.19 8.20 4.91
C MET A 168 18.82 9.01 3.78
N GLU A 169 20.02 8.66 3.30
CA GLU A 169 20.62 9.28 2.13
C GLU A 169 19.72 9.14 0.89
N GLY A 170 19.20 7.94 0.64
CA GLY A 170 18.28 7.68 -0.46
C GLY A 170 16.93 8.39 -0.27
N VAL A 171 16.40 8.40 0.97
CA VAL A 171 15.16 9.12 1.31
C VAL A 171 15.32 10.62 1.06
N ASN A 172 16.42 11.22 1.50
CA ASN A 172 16.69 12.64 1.29
C ASN A 172 16.87 12.98 -0.21
N ALA A 173 17.50 12.09 -0.98
CA ALA A 173 17.59 12.23 -2.44
C ALA A 173 16.22 12.18 -3.10
N PHE A 174 15.34 11.27 -2.67
CA PHE A 174 13.95 11.19 -3.13
C PHE A 174 13.17 12.48 -2.81
N ILE A 175 13.23 12.97 -1.56
CA ILE A 175 12.57 14.21 -1.15
C ILE A 175 13.03 15.37 -2.03
N LYS A 176 14.33 15.49 -2.26
CA LYS A 176 14.89 16.56 -3.11
C LYS A 176 14.41 16.45 -4.56
N ALA A 177 14.35 15.24 -5.11
CA ALA A 177 13.89 15.02 -6.48
C ALA A 177 12.40 15.33 -6.65
N GLN A 178 11.59 15.17 -5.60
CA GLN A 178 10.14 15.40 -5.61
C GLN A 178 9.73 16.78 -5.05
N ALA A 179 10.68 17.66 -4.71
CA ALA A 179 10.38 18.92 -4.03
C ALA A 179 9.44 19.85 -4.82
N ASP A 180 9.55 19.85 -6.17
CA ASP A 180 8.73 20.66 -7.05
C ASP A 180 7.70 19.81 -7.84
N ALA A 181 7.39 18.59 -7.34
CA ALA A 181 6.46 17.69 -8.02
C ALA A 181 5.04 18.26 -8.08
N ALA A 182 4.40 18.10 -9.22
CA ALA A 182 2.99 18.41 -9.44
C ALA A 182 2.34 17.24 -10.19
N PRO A 183 1.49 16.45 -9.54
CA PRO A 183 0.96 16.57 -8.15
C PRO A 183 2.00 16.46 -7.04
N THR A 184 1.66 16.97 -5.84
CA THR A 184 2.56 17.04 -4.68
C THR A 184 2.91 15.66 -4.12
N VAL A 185 4.17 15.51 -3.68
CA VAL A 185 4.65 14.36 -2.91
C VAL A 185 5.02 14.83 -1.50
N GLU A 186 4.21 14.45 -0.51
CA GLU A 186 4.44 14.78 0.90
C GLU A 186 5.18 13.63 1.58
N THR A 187 6.29 13.94 2.27
CA THR A 187 7.11 12.92 2.96
C THR A 187 7.16 13.17 4.45
N HIS A 188 6.91 12.11 5.24
CA HIS A 188 7.03 12.08 6.67
C HIS A 188 8.10 11.09 7.12
N ILE A 189 8.95 11.51 8.06
CA ILE A 189 10.02 10.70 8.65
C ILE A 189 9.73 10.51 10.13
N TYR A 190 9.87 9.27 10.60
CA TYR A 190 9.64 8.87 11.98
C TYR A 190 10.92 8.30 12.58
N ASP A 191 11.16 8.50 13.88
CA ASP A 191 12.22 7.80 14.58
C ASP A 191 11.79 6.35 14.86
N ALA A 192 11.82 5.52 13.80
CA ALA A 192 11.29 4.18 13.78
C ALA A 192 12.04 3.30 12.78
N ASP A 193 11.86 1.98 12.87
CA ASP A 193 12.43 0.99 11.98
C ASP A 193 11.52 0.64 10.79
N HIS A 194 12.01 -0.23 9.88
CA HIS A 194 11.19 -0.81 8.81
C HIS A 194 10.00 -1.60 9.37
N GLY A 195 8.79 -1.35 8.86
CA GLY A 195 7.60 -2.07 9.32
C GLY A 195 7.01 -1.54 10.64
N PHE A 196 7.35 -0.33 11.05
CA PHE A 196 6.90 0.28 12.29
C PHE A 196 5.37 0.34 12.47
N ASN A 197 4.61 0.24 11.38
CA ASN A 197 3.15 0.25 11.42
C ASN A 197 2.53 -1.13 11.71
N CYS A 198 3.31 -2.21 11.62
CA CYS A 198 2.80 -3.57 11.77
C CYS A 198 2.90 -4.03 13.24
N ASP A 199 1.76 -4.13 13.93
CA ASP A 199 1.67 -4.54 15.34
C ASP A 199 2.01 -6.03 15.58
N ALA A 200 2.10 -6.82 14.52
CA ALA A 200 2.56 -8.21 14.57
C ALA A 200 4.09 -8.38 14.48
N ARG A 201 4.86 -7.26 14.33
CA ARG A 201 6.32 -7.29 14.19
C ARG A 201 7.02 -6.71 15.39
N GLY A 202 8.23 -7.18 15.67
CA GLY A 202 9.08 -6.64 16.74
C GLY A 202 9.53 -5.19 16.52
N GLN A 203 9.44 -4.68 15.30
CA GLN A 203 9.75 -3.30 14.92
C GLN A 203 8.57 -2.34 15.07
N PHE A 204 7.43 -2.81 15.59
CA PHE A 204 6.27 -1.96 15.81
C PHE A 204 6.59 -0.78 16.73
N ASP A 205 6.25 0.42 16.28
CA ASP A 205 6.32 1.65 17.06
C ASP A 205 4.93 2.27 17.14
N ALA A 206 4.30 2.17 18.30
CA ALA A 206 2.91 2.59 18.49
C ALA A 206 2.71 4.09 18.25
N ALA A 207 3.70 4.94 18.61
CA ALA A 207 3.59 6.38 18.42
C ALA A 207 3.75 6.77 16.95
N ALA A 208 4.74 6.20 16.27
CA ALA A 208 4.94 6.41 14.83
C ALA A 208 3.75 5.87 14.02
N ALA A 209 3.24 4.68 14.35
CA ALA A 209 2.10 4.06 13.69
C ALA A 209 0.81 4.91 13.85
N ALA A 210 0.52 5.38 15.07
CA ALA A 210 -0.65 6.22 15.32
C ALA A 210 -0.58 7.55 14.56
N LEU A 211 0.57 8.21 14.56
CA LEU A 211 0.75 9.49 13.85
C LEU A 211 0.71 9.30 12.32
N ALA A 212 1.31 8.22 11.81
CA ALA A 212 1.26 7.90 10.38
C ALA A 212 -0.18 7.58 9.93
N TRP A 213 -0.95 6.85 10.74
CA TRP A 213 -2.35 6.57 10.50
C TRP A 213 -3.20 7.85 10.46
N GLU A 214 -3.05 8.74 11.45
CA GLU A 214 -3.75 10.03 11.49
C GLU A 214 -3.49 10.85 10.22
N ARG A 215 -2.22 10.97 9.81
CA ARG A 215 -1.82 11.67 8.58
C ARG A 215 -2.41 11.03 7.33
N THR A 216 -2.36 9.70 7.24
CA THR A 216 -2.96 8.94 6.13
C THR A 216 -4.45 9.22 6.01
N ILE A 217 -5.21 9.13 7.11
CA ILE A 217 -6.65 9.41 7.10
C ILE A 217 -6.93 10.87 6.75
N GLY A 218 -6.12 11.81 7.26
CA GLY A 218 -6.19 13.22 6.90
C GLY A 218 -6.00 13.44 5.41
N PHE A 219 -4.96 12.83 4.83
CA PHE A 219 -4.68 12.88 3.39
C PHE A 219 -5.81 12.26 2.54
N LEU A 220 -6.27 11.07 2.90
CA LEU A 220 -7.38 10.41 2.19
C LEU A 220 -8.66 11.26 2.22
N ASN A 221 -8.97 11.89 3.36
CA ASN A 221 -10.12 12.81 3.47
C ASN A 221 -9.99 14.05 2.57
N GLN A 222 -8.78 14.49 2.24
CA GLN A 222 -8.56 15.61 1.32
C GLN A 222 -8.74 15.17 -0.14
N VAL A 223 -8.04 14.11 -0.56
CA VAL A 223 -8.01 13.68 -1.97
C VAL A 223 -9.32 13.02 -2.42
N CYS A 224 -10.09 12.41 -1.52
CA CYS A 224 -11.40 11.83 -1.87
C CYS A 224 -12.54 12.86 -1.89
N ARG A 225 -12.31 14.12 -1.49
CA ARG A 225 -13.31 15.22 -1.57
C ARG A 225 -13.13 16.11 -2.78
N ALA A 226 -11.99 16.00 -3.44
CA ALA A 226 -11.66 16.80 -4.63
C ALA A 226 -12.25 16.16 -5.89
#